data_a380426fe3aad06fef1ec29bbca12ccf
#
_entry.id   a380426fe3aad06fef1ec29bbca12ccf
#
_cell.length_a   1.000
_cell.length_b   1.000
_cell.length_c   1.000
_cell.angle_alpha   90.00
_cell.angle_beta   90.00
_cell.angle_gamma   90.00
#
_symmetry.space_group_name_H-M   'P 1'
#
loop_
_entity.id
_entity.type
_entity.pdbx_description
1 polymer ?
#
loop_
_entity_poly.entity_id
_entity_poly.type
_entity_poly.pdbx_seq_one_letter_code
_entity_poly.pdbx_strand_id
1 'polypeptide(L)'
;MPLFMQVAYSGCRSSIAELEACLEESFSSLRLMGVMCAFAAPSGAFIYVRDAVRIYNFFETVIEACLDSLLSVWVKFRVHKESLIFCMEVESNANLTSFFEITDTSSYEDGVWRFTFTVKKAGEA
;
A
#
# COMPACT_ATOMS: atom_id res chain seq x y z
N MET A 1 -13.29 9.42 3.94
CA MET A 1 -12.92 7.99 4.12
C MET A 1 -13.31 7.21 2.88
N PRO A 2 -12.42 6.37 2.35
CA PRO A 2 -12.74 5.52 1.21
C PRO A 2 -13.94 4.61 1.48
N LEU A 3 -14.75 4.38 0.47
CA LEU A 3 -16.00 3.64 0.62
C LEU A 3 -15.80 2.22 1.18
N PHE A 4 -14.77 1.50 0.71
CA PHE A 4 -14.57 0.12 1.14
C PHE A 4 -14.23 0.01 2.63
N MET A 5 -13.72 1.07 3.25
CA MET A 5 -13.38 1.07 4.67
C MET A 5 -14.62 1.15 5.57
N GLN A 6 -15.78 1.43 5.00
CA GLN A 6 -17.03 1.48 5.74
C GLN A 6 -17.65 0.10 5.92
N VAL A 7 -17.10 -0.91 5.23
CA VAL A 7 -17.61 -2.29 5.26
C VAL A 7 -16.44 -3.22 5.60
N ALA A 8 -16.00 -3.17 6.85
CA ALA A 8 -14.80 -3.89 7.29
C ALA A 8 -15.18 -5.23 7.91
N TYR A 9 -15.85 -6.09 7.16
CA TYR A 9 -16.22 -7.42 7.65
C TYR A 9 -15.20 -8.44 7.22
N SER A 10 -14.83 -9.31 8.18
CA SER A 10 -13.99 -10.47 7.91
C SER A 10 -14.67 -11.33 6.83
N GLY A 11 -13.93 -11.72 5.81
CA GLY A 11 -14.46 -12.54 4.71
C GLY A 11 -15.00 -11.75 3.52
N CYS A 12 -15.32 -10.46 3.67
CA CYS A 12 -15.67 -9.63 2.54
C CYS A 12 -14.43 -9.40 1.67
N ARG A 13 -14.65 -9.32 0.37
CA ARG A 13 -13.55 -9.09 -0.57
C ARG A 13 -13.75 -7.80 -1.34
N SER A 14 -12.65 -7.26 -1.83
CA SER A 14 -12.60 -6.07 -2.67
C SER A 14 -11.66 -6.37 -3.83
N SER A 15 -11.86 -5.73 -4.97
CA SER A 15 -10.88 -5.83 -6.03
C SER A 15 -9.66 -4.97 -5.70
N ILE A 16 -8.51 -5.35 -6.23
CA ILE A 16 -7.32 -4.51 -6.12
C ILE A 16 -7.55 -3.17 -6.80
N ALA A 17 -8.37 -3.14 -7.87
CA ALA A 17 -8.72 -1.90 -8.54
C ALA A 17 -9.45 -0.91 -7.62
N GLU A 18 -10.27 -1.39 -6.69
CA GLU A 18 -10.92 -0.51 -5.72
C GLU A 18 -9.91 0.09 -4.74
N LEU A 19 -8.95 -0.72 -4.30
CA LEU A 19 -7.87 -0.22 -3.44
C LEU A 19 -7.02 0.79 -4.21
N GLU A 20 -6.71 0.52 -5.47
CA GLU A 20 -5.99 1.45 -6.33
C GLU A 20 -6.70 2.79 -6.42
N ALA A 21 -8.02 2.78 -6.61
CA ALA A 21 -8.80 4.01 -6.68
C ALA A 21 -8.67 4.83 -5.40
N CYS A 22 -8.67 4.18 -4.24
CA CYS A 22 -8.49 4.86 -2.97
C CYS A 22 -7.09 5.47 -2.84
N LEU A 23 -6.06 4.72 -3.25
CA LEU A 23 -4.68 5.21 -3.22
C LEU A 23 -4.47 6.36 -4.20
N GLU A 24 -5.15 6.34 -5.35
CA GLU A 24 -5.04 7.41 -6.35
C GLU A 24 -5.54 8.75 -5.82
N GLU A 25 -6.50 8.76 -4.91
CA GLU A 25 -6.92 10.00 -4.28
C GLU A 25 -5.76 10.62 -3.49
N SER A 26 -5.04 9.81 -2.72
CA SER A 26 -3.87 10.27 -1.99
C SER A 26 -2.74 10.67 -2.94
N PHE A 27 -2.52 9.88 -3.99
CA PHE A 27 -1.50 10.17 -4.99
C PHE A 27 -1.75 11.51 -5.68
N SER A 28 -3.01 11.84 -5.98
CA SER A 28 -3.36 13.11 -6.61
C SER A 28 -2.90 14.29 -5.76
N SER A 29 -3.16 14.21 -4.44
CA SER A 29 -2.71 15.24 -3.51
C SER A 29 -1.19 15.32 -3.43
N LEU A 30 -0.53 14.17 -3.37
CA LEU A 30 0.94 14.11 -3.29
C LEU A 30 1.59 14.66 -4.56
N ARG A 31 1.03 14.37 -5.74
CA ARG A 31 1.55 14.89 -7.01
C ARG A 31 1.48 16.40 -7.07
N LEU A 32 0.45 17.00 -6.47
CA LEU A 32 0.36 18.47 -6.38
C LEU A 32 1.49 19.05 -5.54
N MET A 33 2.05 18.27 -4.63
CA MET A 33 3.20 18.66 -3.81
C MET A 33 4.54 18.34 -4.47
N GLY A 34 4.53 17.81 -5.68
CA GLY A 34 5.75 17.46 -6.40
C GLY A 34 6.25 16.05 -6.15
N VAL A 35 5.49 15.20 -5.46
CA VAL A 35 5.88 13.81 -5.19
C VAL A 35 5.58 12.93 -6.40
N MET A 36 6.53 12.09 -6.78
CA MET A 36 6.33 11.11 -7.84
C MET A 36 5.60 9.90 -7.28
N CYS A 37 4.49 9.52 -7.90
CA CYS A 37 3.67 8.40 -7.43
C CYS A 37 3.39 7.42 -8.55
N ALA A 38 3.44 6.13 -8.24
CA ALA A 38 3.12 5.08 -9.21
C ALA A 38 2.48 3.89 -8.53
N PHE A 39 1.60 3.21 -9.25
CA PHE A 39 0.91 2.01 -8.80
C PHE A 39 0.97 0.95 -9.89
N ALA A 40 1.20 -0.28 -9.51
CA ALA A 40 1.16 -1.42 -10.42
C ALA A 40 0.54 -2.63 -9.72
N ALA A 41 -0.35 -3.33 -10.42
CA ALA A 41 -1.01 -4.50 -9.87
C ALA A 41 -1.49 -5.41 -11.00
N PRO A 42 -1.64 -6.72 -10.73
CA PRO A 42 -2.24 -7.63 -11.70
C PRO A 42 -3.73 -7.31 -11.86
N SER A 43 -4.25 -7.42 -13.08
CA SER A 43 -5.68 -7.20 -13.31
C SER A 43 -6.49 -8.36 -12.78
N GLY A 44 -7.70 -8.08 -12.30
CA GLY A 44 -8.64 -9.10 -11.85
C GLY A 44 -8.33 -9.75 -10.51
N ALA A 45 -7.38 -9.22 -9.76
CA ALA A 45 -7.06 -9.78 -8.44
C ALA A 45 -8.01 -9.24 -7.37
N PHE A 46 -8.27 -10.07 -6.36
CA PHE A 46 -9.13 -9.71 -5.22
C PHE A 46 -8.38 -9.89 -3.92
N ILE A 47 -8.74 -9.08 -2.94
CA ILE A 47 -8.14 -9.06 -1.60
C ILE A 47 -9.28 -9.02 -0.58
N TYR A 48 -9.07 -9.57 0.60
CA TYR A 48 -10.05 -9.42 1.67
C TYR A 48 -10.07 -7.97 2.15
N VAL A 49 -11.28 -7.47 2.43
CA VAL A 49 -11.45 -6.07 2.84
C VAL A 49 -10.60 -5.72 4.06
N ARG A 50 -10.51 -6.63 5.04
CA ARG A 50 -9.69 -6.37 6.23
C ARG A 50 -8.21 -6.16 5.88
N ASP A 51 -7.71 -6.89 4.87
CA ASP A 51 -6.32 -6.72 4.42
C ASP A 51 -6.15 -5.42 3.63
N ALA A 52 -7.15 -5.06 2.83
CA ALA A 52 -7.14 -3.80 2.10
C ALA A 52 -7.13 -2.61 3.07
N VAL A 53 -7.92 -2.67 4.12
CA VAL A 53 -7.96 -1.63 5.16
C VAL A 53 -6.60 -1.54 5.87
N ARG A 54 -6.03 -2.69 6.22
CA ARG A 54 -4.71 -2.74 6.87
C ARG A 54 -3.64 -2.10 5.98
N ILE A 55 -3.63 -2.43 4.70
CA ILE A 55 -2.66 -1.89 3.75
C ILE A 55 -2.87 -0.39 3.57
N TYR A 56 -4.11 0.05 3.42
CA TYR A 56 -4.42 1.47 3.27
C TYR A 56 -3.96 2.26 4.50
N ASN A 57 -4.27 1.76 5.69
CA ASN A 57 -3.87 2.42 6.93
C ASN A 57 -2.34 2.48 7.08
N PHE A 58 -1.66 1.40 6.71
CA PHE A 58 -0.19 1.38 6.70
C PHE A 58 0.35 2.45 5.76
N PHE A 59 -0.17 2.50 4.53
CA PHE A 59 0.22 3.50 3.54
C PHE A 59 0.07 4.91 4.11
N GLU A 60 -1.11 5.24 4.64
CA GLU A 60 -1.36 6.57 5.18
C GLU A 60 -0.41 6.91 6.33
N THR A 61 -0.15 5.95 7.22
CA THR A 61 0.72 6.16 8.37
C THR A 61 2.16 6.42 7.95
N VAL A 62 2.66 5.67 6.97
CA VAL A 62 4.01 5.87 6.44
C VAL A 62 4.12 7.24 5.76
N ILE A 63 3.13 7.61 4.94
CA ILE A 63 3.14 8.90 4.25
C ILE A 63 3.15 10.05 5.27
N GLU A 64 2.33 9.98 6.31
CA GLU A 64 2.33 11.00 7.36
C GLU A 64 3.70 11.12 8.04
N ALA A 65 4.37 10.01 8.26
CA ALA A 65 5.65 10.00 8.95
C ALA A 65 6.79 10.62 8.12
N CYS A 66 6.64 10.69 6.80
CA CYS A 66 7.72 11.14 5.92
C CYS A 66 7.31 12.29 4.99
N LEU A 67 6.13 12.87 5.16
CA LEU A 67 5.56 13.83 4.22
C LEU A 67 6.49 15.01 3.93
N ASP A 68 7.17 15.51 4.95
CA ASP A 68 8.03 16.69 4.81
C ASP A 68 9.24 16.47 3.90
N SER A 69 9.67 15.23 3.72
CA SER A 69 10.84 14.90 2.91
C SER A 69 10.54 13.86 1.82
N LEU A 70 9.27 13.63 1.54
CA LEU A 70 8.84 12.61 0.59
C LEU A 70 9.15 13.07 -0.84
N LEU A 71 9.89 12.24 -1.58
CA LEU A 71 10.24 12.49 -2.97
C LEU A 71 9.46 11.59 -3.92
N SER A 72 9.27 10.33 -3.57
CA SER A 72 8.53 9.39 -4.40
C SER A 72 7.89 8.30 -3.56
N VAL A 73 6.80 7.74 -4.07
CA VAL A 73 6.15 6.58 -3.48
C VAL A 73 5.66 5.65 -4.60
N TRP A 74 6.02 4.39 -4.47
CA TRP A 74 5.58 3.34 -5.39
C TRP A 74 4.86 2.27 -4.60
N VAL A 75 3.70 1.88 -5.09
CA VAL A 75 2.94 0.75 -4.55
C VAL A 75 2.77 -0.26 -5.66
N LYS A 76 3.11 -1.51 -5.38
CA LYS A 76 2.86 -2.58 -6.34
C LYS A 76 2.40 -3.84 -5.64
N PHE A 77 1.58 -4.60 -6.35
CA PHE A 77 1.14 -5.92 -5.94
C PHE A 77 1.63 -6.93 -6.96
N ARG A 78 2.01 -8.10 -6.51
CA ARG A 78 2.28 -9.22 -7.39
C ARG A 78 1.65 -10.48 -6.81
N VAL A 79 1.29 -11.40 -7.71
CA VAL A 79 0.73 -12.68 -7.30
C VAL A 79 1.88 -13.67 -7.15
N HIS A 80 1.86 -14.43 -6.06
CA HIS A 80 2.75 -15.55 -5.84
C HIS A 80 1.93 -16.71 -5.29
N LYS A 81 1.62 -17.69 -6.14
CA LYS A 81 0.74 -18.81 -5.81
C LYS A 81 -0.63 -18.26 -5.35
N GLU A 82 -1.04 -18.53 -4.12
CA GLU A 82 -2.31 -18.07 -3.59
C GLU A 82 -2.18 -16.81 -2.74
N SER A 83 -1.03 -16.17 -2.82
CA SER A 83 -0.75 -14.96 -2.06
C SER A 83 -0.64 -13.75 -2.96
N LEU A 84 -0.95 -12.59 -2.40
CA LEU A 84 -0.62 -11.30 -2.99
C LEU A 84 0.48 -10.69 -2.15
N ILE A 85 1.50 -10.20 -2.80
CA ILE A 85 2.60 -9.52 -2.14
C ILE A 85 2.46 -8.04 -2.42
N PHE A 86 2.16 -7.28 -1.36
CA PHE A 86 2.13 -5.82 -1.41
C PHE A 86 3.52 -5.30 -1.14
N CYS A 87 4.00 -4.41 -1.97
CA CYS A 87 5.28 -3.74 -1.77
C CYS A 87 5.08 -2.23 -1.89
N MET A 88 5.60 -1.50 -0.91
CA MET A 88 5.61 -0.04 -0.92
C MET A 88 7.05 0.44 -0.84
N GLU A 89 7.45 1.25 -1.80
CA GLU A 89 8.77 1.87 -1.81
C GLU A 89 8.61 3.37 -1.65
N VAL A 90 9.37 3.95 -0.73
CA VAL A 90 9.27 5.36 -0.39
C VAL A 90 10.66 5.95 -0.41
N GLU A 91 10.85 7.04 -1.16
CA GLU A 91 12.10 7.78 -1.15
C GLU A 91 11.93 9.00 -0.24
N SER A 92 12.68 9.01 0.87
CA SER A 92 12.59 10.03 1.90
C SER A 92 13.82 9.97 2.79
N ASN A 93 14.19 11.09 3.40
CA ASN A 93 15.26 11.10 4.41
C ASN A 93 14.74 10.95 5.85
N ALA A 94 13.43 10.74 6.03
CA ALA A 94 12.88 10.47 7.35
C ALA A 94 13.35 9.10 7.85
N ASN A 95 13.36 8.92 9.17
CA ASN A 95 13.69 7.62 9.76
C ASN A 95 12.41 6.80 9.90
N LEU A 96 12.28 5.77 9.08
CA LEU A 96 11.09 4.91 9.05
C LEU A 96 11.33 3.52 9.64
N THR A 97 12.40 3.36 10.42
CA THR A 97 12.76 2.04 11.00
C THR A 97 11.68 1.50 11.93
N SER A 98 10.86 2.35 12.55
CA SER A 98 9.78 1.89 13.42
C SER A 98 8.74 1.04 12.68
N PHE A 99 8.65 1.17 11.35
CA PHE A 99 7.73 0.37 10.56
C PHE A 99 8.24 -1.03 10.25
N PHE A 100 9.52 -1.31 10.51
CA PHE A 100 10.11 -2.62 10.25
C PHE A 100 9.46 -3.72 11.07
N GLU A 101 8.99 -3.41 12.26
CA GLU A 101 8.41 -4.41 13.16
C GLU A 101 7.02 -4.89 12.72
N ILE A 102 6.32 -4.11 11.91
CA ILE A 102 4.95 -4.43 11.51
C ILE A 102 4.85 -4.89 10.06
N THR A 103 5.96 -5.03 9.37
CA THR A 103 6.01 -5.53 8.01
C THR A 103 6.60 -6.93 7.98
N ASP A 104 6.30 -7.69 6.93
CA ASP A 104 6.86 -9.04 6.77
C ASP A 104 8.35 -8.97 6.42
N THR A 105 8.69 -8.09 5.49
CA THR A 105 10.09 -7.78 5.19
C THR A 105 10.21 -6.30 4.94
N SER A 106 11.39 -5.76 5.23
CA SER A 106 11.66 -4.35 5.01
C SER A 106 13.15 -4.14 4.80
N SER A 107 13.49 -3.05 4.11
CA SER A 107 14.88 -2.70 3.85
C SER A 107 15.00 -1.20 3.61
N TYR A 108 16.22 -0.70 3.76
CA TYR A 108 16.57 0.67 3.45
C TYR A 108 17.85 0.68 2.66
N GLU A 109 17.87 1.38 1.54
CA GLU A 109 19.08 1.51 0.71
C GLU A 109 19.03 2.83 -0.05
N ASP A 110 20.06 3.64 0.11
CA ASP A 110 20.23 4.89 -0.64
C ASP A 110 19.02 5.83 -0.61
N GLY A 111 18.41 5.99 0.56
CA GLY A 111 17.27 6.87 0.73
C GLY A 111 15.93 6.25 0.39
N VAL A 112 15.91 5.00 -0.03
CA VAL A 112 14.69 4.30 -0.41
C VAL A 112 14.34 3.26 0.65
N TRP A 113 13.13 3.39 1.20
CA TRP A 113 12.57 2.46 2.16
C TRP A 113 11.62 1.52 1.44
N ARG A 114 11.78 0.22 1.66
CA ARG A 114 10.92 -0.80 1.06
C ARG A 114 10.23 -1.59 2.15
N PHE A 115 8.92 -1.71 2.05
CA PHE A 115 8.09 -2.45 2.99
C PHE A 115 7.25 -3.47 2.24
N THR A 116 7.15 -4.67 2.78
CA THR A 116 6.45 -5.77 2.11
C THR A 116 5.50 -6.46 3.08
N PHE A 117 4.29 -6.72 2.61
CA PHE A 117 3.31 -7.58 3.29
C PHE A 117 2.88 -8.68 2.34
N THR A 118 2.71 -9.87 2.90
CA THR A 118 2.11 -10.99 2.17
C THR A 118 0.72 -11.21 2.72
N VAL A 119 -0.29 -11.17 1.85
CA VAL A 119 -1.68 -11.42 2.23
C VAL A 119 -2.24 -12.52 1.36
N LYS A 120 -3.29 -13.19 1.86
CA LYS A 120 -3.93 -14.24 1.11
C LYS A 120 -4.76 -13.63 -0.02
N LYS A 121 -4.63 -14.18 -1.23
CA LYS A 121 -5.46 -13.79 -2.36
C LYS A 121 -6.90 -14.23 -2.08
N ALA A 122 -7.87 -13.32 -2.24
CA ALA A 122 -9.27 -13.68 -2.07
C ALA A 122 -9.79 -14.38 -3.33
N GLY A 123 -10.69 -15.33 -3.14
CA GLY A 123 -11.31 -16.04 -4.26
C GLY A 123 -12.29 -15.15 -5.02
N GLU A 124 -12.56 -15.52 -6.28
CA GLU A 124 -13.43 -14.76 -7.15
C GLU A 124 -14.92 -15.12 -7.00
N ALA A 125 -15.22 -16.14 -6.30
CA ALA A 125 -16.56 -16.74 -6.26
C ALA A 125 -17.66 -15.78 -5.94
#